data_2f421dcea3a996e96993075053349e99
#
_entry.id   2f421dcea3a996e96993075053349e99
#
_cell.length_a   1.000
_cell.length_b   1.000
_cell.length_c   1.000
_cell.angle_alpha   90.00
_cell.angle_beta   90.00
_cell.angle_gamma   90.00
#
_symmetry.space_group_name_H-M   'P 1'
#
loop_
_entity.id
_entity.type
_entity.pdbx_description
1 polymer ?
#
loop_
_entity_poly.entity_id
_entity_poly.type
_entity_poly.pdbx_seq_one_letter_code
_entity_poly.pdbx_strand_id
1 'polypeptide(L)'
;MKTMRFILVNFMLFIAITSSAQKMATVESDKVVKEGVTKGLLSFTFPAEMTKDEVTKIASYYVQYFSVDFDEKKHSARVQLVENDARNRMIIMRFLTASGIDKVQVGNVIMTTTEFNTTYLK
;
A
#
# COMPACT_ATOMS: atom_id res chain seq x y z
N MET A 1 39.38 4.69 -14.45
CA MET A 1 38.62 5.93 -14.59
C MET A 1 37.49 5.82 -15.59
N LYS A 2 37.75 5.37 -16.81
CA LYS A 2 36.74 5.18 -17.81
C LYS A 2 35.66 4.13 -17.36
N THR A 3 36.10 3.10 -16.66
CA THR A 3 35.23 2.06 -16.14
C THR A 3 34.24 2.60 -15.11
N MET A 4 34.70 3.55 -14.30
CA MET A 4 33.83 4.18 -13.29
C MET A 4 32.70 4.98 -13.94
N ARG A 5 32.97 5.63 -15.06
CA ARG A 5 31.92 6.38 -15.77
C ARG A 5 30.84 5.47 -16.30
N PHE A 6 31.21 4.32 -16.83
CA PHE A 6 30.23 3.33 -17.31
C PHE A 6 29.34 2.83 -16.18
N ILE A 7 29.94 2.53 -15.05
CA ILE A 7 29.19 2.07 -13.89
C ILE A 7 28.20 3.12 -13.43
N LEU A 8 28.60 4.38 -13.42
CA LEU A 8 27.72 5.49 -13.03
C LEU A 8 26.54 5.63 -13.97
N VAL A 9 26.77 5.54 -15.27
CA VAL A 9 25.70 5.66 -16.26
C VAL A 9 24.70 4.52 -16.11
N ASN A 10 25.18 3.30 -15.93
CA ASN A 10 24.33 2.14 -15.72
C ASN A 10 23.50 2.27 -14.44
N PHE A 11 24.13 2.76 -13.40
CA PHE A 11 23.45 2.97 -12.13
C PHE A 11 22.34 4.01 -12.25
N MET A 12 22.59 5.12 -12.92
CA MET A 12 21.58 6.15 -13.14
C MET A 12 20.40 5.63 -13.95
N LEU A 13 20.68 4.84 -14.97
CA LEU A 13 19.65 4.24 -15.79
C LEU A 13 18.77 3.31 -14.96
N PHE A 14 19.39 2.52 -14.12
CA PHE A 14 18.67 1.60 -13.22
C PHE A 14 17.77 2.36 -12.25
N ILE A 15 18.27 3.46 -11.67
CA ILE A 15 17.47 4.29 -10.77
C ILE A 15 16.27 4.89 -11.49
N ALA A 16 16.45 5.35 -12.73
CA ALA A 16 15.37 5.92 -13.50
C ALA A 16 14.27 4.90 -13.74
N ILE A 17 14.62 3.65 -14.04
CA ILE A 17 13.64 2.57 -14.20
C ILE A 17 12.93 2.30 -12.89
N THR A 18 13.67 2.27 -11.78
CA THR A 18 13.11 2.03 -10.46
C THR A 18 12.17 3.14 -10.03
N SER A 19 12.49 4.41 -10.33
CA SER A 19 11.65 5.54 -9.96
C SER A 19 10.33 5.57 -10.71
N SER A 20 10.24 4.93 -11.87
CA SER A 20 8.99 4.78 -12.61
C SER A 20 8.22 3.53 -12.22
N ALA A 21 8.76 2.74 -11.29
CA ALA A 21 8.14 1.51 -10.84
C ALA A 21 6.88 1.78 -10.03
N GLN A 22 6.08 0.75 -9.91
CA GLN A 22 4.80 0.79 -9.22
C GLN A 22 4.95 1.14 -7.75
N LYS A 23 3.92 1.77 -7.23
CA LYS A 23 3.84 2.04 -5.80
C LYS A 23 3.40 0.76 -5.08
N MET A 24 4.00 0.54 -3.94
CA MET A 24 3.76 -0.66 -3.16
C MET A 24 3.44 -0.28 -1.72
N ALA A 25 2.40 -0.89 -1.16
CA ALA A 25 2.11 -0.82 0.26
C ALA A 25 2.73 -2.04 0.96
N THR A 26 3.07 -1.89 2.21
CA THR A 26 3.68 -2.96 2.99
C THR A 26 2.86 -3.24 4.24
N VAL A 27 2.68 -4.52 4.54
CA VAL A 27 2.12 -4.99 5.80
C VAL A 27 3.16 -5.86 6.49
N GLU A 28 3.23 -5.75 7.79
CA GLU A 28 4.29 -6.37 8.58
C GLU A 28 4.41 -7.87 8.36
N SER A 29 3.28 -8.60 8.42
CA SER A 29 3.30 -10.06 8.29
C SER A 29 1.91 -10.61 7.96
N ASP A 30 1.88 -11.87 7.54
CA ASP A 30 0.66 -12.64 7.32
C ASP A 30 -0.22 -12.66 8.58
N LYS A 31 0.37 -12.89 9.73
CA LYS A 31 -0.33 -12.92 11.01
C LYS A 31 -1.00 -11.57 11.31
N VAL A 32 -0.29 -10.47 11.09
CA VAL A 32 -0.80 -9.12 11.34
C VAL A 32 -1.98 -8.82 10.43
N VAL A 33 -1.92 -9.22 9.15
CA VAL A 33 -3.06 -9.05 8.24
C VAL A 33 -4.27 -9.83 8.73
N LYS A 34 -4.09 -11.08 9.08
CA LYS A 34 -5.19 -11.94 9.52
C LYS A 34 -5.85 -11.42 10.80
N GLU A 35 -5.06 -10.95 11.74
CA GLU A 35 -5.57 -10.31 12.96
C GLU A 35 -6.33 -9.04 12.62
N GLY A 36 -5.79 -8.23 11.71
CA GLY A 36 -6.44 -7.01 11.25
C GLY A 36 -7.78 -7.27 10.60
N VAL A 37 -7.85 -8.28 9.75
CA VAL A 37 -9.12 -8.68 9.11
C VAL A 37 -10.14 -9.09 10.15
N THR A 38 -9.73 -9.86 11.16
CA THR A 38 -10.62 -10.27 12.24
C THR A 38 -11.16 -9.07 13.02
N LYS A 39 -10.34 -8.07 13.26
CA LYS A 39 -10.71 -6.87 14.02
C LYS A 39 -11.37 -5.79 13.19
N GLY A 40 -11.28 -5.89 11.87
CA GLY A 40 -11.74 -4.83 10.97
C GLY A 40 -10.84 -3.61 10.95
N LEU A 41 -9.56 -3.79 11.26
CA LEU A 41 -8.59 -2.72 11.38
C LEU A 41 -7.27 -3.15 10.74
N LEU A 42 -6.92 -2.53 9.62
CA LEU A 42 -5.73 -2.86 8.86
C LEU A 42 -4.79 -1.67 8.77
N SER A 43 -3.50 -1.92 8.92
CA SER A 43 -2.47 -0.89 8.80
C SER A 43 -1.54 -1.21 7.65
N PHE A 44 -1.31 -0.21 6.79
CA PHE A 44 -0.41 -0.32 5.65
C PHE A 44 0.67 0.74 5.76
N THR A 45 1.89 0.40 5.40
CA THR A 45 2.92 1.41 5.18
C THR A 45 2.86 1.79 3.71
N PHE A 46 2.63 3.07 3.45
CA PHE A 46 2.51 3.61 2.09
C PHE A 46 3.86 4.12 1.58
N PRO A 47 4.00 4.30 0.26
CA PRO A 47 5.21 4.88 -0.31
C PRO A 47 5.53 6.25 0.30
N ALA A 48 6.83 6.52 0.45
CA ALA A 48 7.30 7.73 1.14
C ALA A 48 6.87 9.04 0.45
N GLU A 49 6.62 9.00 -0.85
CA GLU A 49 6.23 10.18 -1.62
C GLU A 49 4.76 10.57 -1.42
N MET A 50 3.95 9.72 -0.82
CA MET A 50 2.53 10.03 -0.60
C MET A 50 2.36 10.96 0.59
N THR A 51 1.62 12.04 0.38
CA THR A 51 1.36 13.02 1.44
C THR A 51 0.07 12.71 2.17
N LYS A 52 -0.05 13.26 3.38
CA LYS A 52 -1.28 13.14 4.16
C LYS A 52 -2.48 13.72 3.42
N ASP A 53 -2.30 14.84 2.74
CA ASP A 53 -3.38 15.49 1.98
C ASP A 53 -3.87 14.59 0.85
N GLU A 54 -2.97 13.95 0.12
CA GLU A 54 -3.33 13.03 -0.96
C GLU A 54 -4.12 11.84 -0.42
N VAL A 55 -3.62 11.20 0.62
CA VAL A 55 -4.28 10.03 1.22
C VAL A 55 -5.64 10.40 1.79
N THR A 56 -5.73 11.52 2.50
CA THR A 56 -7.00 11.99 3.08
C THR A 56 -8.03 12.29 2.01
N LYS A 57 -7.61 12.92 0.92
CA LYS A 57 -8.50 13.23 -0.20
C LYS A 57 -9.07 11.95 -0.82
N ILE A 58 -8.21 11.00 -1.10
CA ILE A 58 -8.63 9.73 -1.71
C ILE A 58 -9.54 8.97 -0.75
N ALA A 59 -9.18 8.91 0.53
CA ALA A 59 -9.97 8.23 1.55
C ALA A 59 -11.37 8.84 1.71
N SER A 60 -11.53 10.13 1.43
CA SER A 60 -12.82 10.81 1.55
C SER A 60 -13.91 10.22 0.63
N TYR A 61 -13.51 9.56 -0.44
CA TYR A 61 -14.45 8.89 -1.34
C TYR A 61 -15.01 7.59 -0.79
N TYR A 62 -14.42 7.08 0.29
CA TYR A 62 -14.75 5.76 0.86
C TYR A 62 -15.23 5.83 2.30
N VAL A 63 -15.60 7.00 2.80
CA VAL A 63 -15.93 7.21 4.22
C VAL A 63 -17.11 6.38 4.71
N GLN A 64 -18.00 5.96 3.81
CA GLN A 64 -19.14 5.12 4.20
C GLN A 64 -18.71 3.66 4.45
N TYR A 65 -17.54 3.27 4.01
CA TYR A 65 -17.02 1.91 4.17
C TYR A 65 -15.99 1.77 5.26
N PHE A 66 -15.12 2.76 5.38
CA PHE A 66 -14.05 2.78 6.40
C PHE A 66 -13.52 4.19 6.61
N SER A 67 -12.85 4.39 7.74
CA SER A 67 -12.08 5.58 7.99
C SER A 67 -10.60 5.28 7.80
N VAL A 68 -9.84 6.30 7.40
CA VAL A 68 -8.39 6.17 7.23
C VAL A 68 -7.71 7.24 8.07
N ASP A 69 -6.79 6.81 8.93
CA ASP A 69 -5.93 7.68 9.69
C ASP A 69 -4.51 7.51 9.17
N PHE A 70 -3.95 8.58 8.61
CA PHE A 70 -2.63 8.55 8.01
C PHE A 70 -1.61 9.29 8.85
N ASP A 71 -0.60 8.56 9.32
CA ASP A 71 0.54 9.13 10.03
C ASP A 71 1.64 9.42 9.01
N GLU A 72 1.83 10.69 8.69
CA GLU A 72 2.78 11.10 7.67
C GLU A 72 4.24 10.83 8.06
N LYS A 73 4.55 10.84 9.34
CA LYS A 73 5.91 10.55 9.82
C LYS A 73 6.30 9.10 9.57
N LYS A 74 5.36 8.20 9.80
CA LYS A 74 5.57 6.75 9.62
C LYS A 74 5.10 6.26 8.26
N HIS A 75 4.45 7.12 7.48
CA HIS A 75 3.79 6.76 6.23
C HIS A 75 2.80 5.61 6.40
N SER A 76 2.14 5.59 7.55
CA SER A 76 1.23 4.52 7.93
C SER A 76 -0.21 4.92 7.72
N ALA A 77 -0.93 4.15 6.91
CA ALA A 77 -2.37 4.31 6.69
C ALA A 77 -3.10 3.26 7.51
N ARG A 78 -3.90 3.71 8.45
CA ARG A 78 -4.68 2.84 9.32
C ARG A 78 -6.13 2.87 8.87
N VAL A 79 -6.61 1.73 8.38
CA VAL A 79 -7.95 1.59 7.81
C VAL A 79 -8.84 0.87 8.79
N GLN A 80 -9.89 1.55 9.24
CA GLN A 80 -10.86 0.97 10.17
C GLN A 80 -12.21 0.81 9.47
N LEU A 81 -12.67 -0.43 9.32
CA LEU A 81 -13.94 -0.74 8.67
C LEU A 81 -15.12 -0.29 9.52
N VAL A 82 -16.16 0.26 8.87
CA VAL A 82 -17.42 0.57 9.51
C VAL A 82 -18.16 -0.74 9.81
N GLU A 83 -18.21 -1.63 8.82
CA GLU A 83 -18.70 -2.99 8.98
C GLU A 83 -17.66 -3.96 8.44
N ASN A 84 -17.35 -4.98 9.22
CA ASN A 84 -16.33 -5.95 8.85
C ASN A 84 -16.96 -7.13 8.11
N ASP A 85 -17.19 -6.95 6.84
CA ASP A 85 -17.68 -8.02 5.95
C ASP A 85 -16.84 -8.04 4.66
N ALA A 86 -16.99 -9.11 3.89
CA ALA A 86 -16.18 -9.32 2.69
C ALA A 86 -16.38 -8.22 1.64
N ARG A 87 -17.59 -7.68 1.53
CA ARG A 87 -17.89 -6.60 0.58
C ARG A 87 -17.13 -5.32 0.94
N ASN A 88 -17.18 -4.93 2.19
CA ASN A 88 -16.52 -3.72 2.65
C ASN A 88 -15.01 -3.89 2.64
N ARG A 89 -14.51 -5.07 2.96
CA ARG A 89 -13.08 -5.35 2.86
C ARG A 89 -12.58 -5.24 1.42
N MET A 90 -13.37 -5.67 0.45
CA MET A 90 -13.00 -5.52 -0.97
C MET A 90 -12.81 -4.06 -1.37
N ILE A 91 -13.56 -3.15 -0.75
CA ILE A 91 -13.43 -1.71 -1.04
C ILE A 91 -12.04 -1.19 -0.65
N ILE A 92 -11.38 -1.82 0.32
CA ILE A 92 -9.99 -1.48 0.67
C ILE A 92 -9.09 -1.65 -0.56
N MET A 93 -9.29 -2.71 -1.34
CA MET A 93 -8.54 -2.90 -2.57
C MET A 93 -8.73 -1.72 -3.54
N ARG A 94 -9.95 -1.21 -3.65
CA ARG A 94 -10.23 -0.05 -4.51
C ARG A 94 -9.53 1.20 -4.01
N PHE A 95 -9.49 1.39 -2.70
CA PHE A 95 -8.78 2.50 -2.09
C PHE A 95 -7.27 2.43 -2.41
N LEU A 96 -6.67 1.26 -2.28
CA LEU A 96 -5.27 1.06 -2.62
C LEU A 96 -5.01 1.38 -4.09
N THR A 97 -5.87 0.89 -4.97
CA THR A 97 -5.75 1.15 -6.42
C THR A 97 -5.90 2.63 -6.73
N ALA A 98 -6.87 3.31 -6.11
CA ALA A 98 -7.07 4.74 -6.29
C ALA A 98 -5.87 5.56 -5.79
N SER A 99 -5.15 5.03 -4.82
CA SER A 99 -3.93 5.64 -4.30
C SER A 99 -2.69 5.37 -5.18
N GLY A 100 -2.88 4.65 -6.28
CA GLY A 100 -1.79 4.30 -7.18
C GLY A 100 -0.99 3.08 -6.74
N ILE A 101 -1.47 2.38 -5.74
CA ILE A 101 -0.80 1.18 -5.21
C ILE A 101 -1.34 -0.03 -5.95
N ASP A 102 -0.46 -0.76 -6.62
CA ASP A 102 -0.83 -1.94 -7.36
C ASP A 102 -0.28 -3.24 -6.77
N LYS A 103 0.60 -3.12 -5.80
CA LYS A 103 1.18 -4.29 -5.11
C LYS A 103 1.19 -4.10 -3.60
N VAL A 104 1.10 -5.21 -2.89
CA VAL A 104 1.20 -5.24 -1.43
C VAL A 104 2.25 -6.27 -1.06
N GLN A 105 3.18 -5.87 -0.21
CA GLN A 105 4.16 -6.78 0.37
C GLN A 105 3.69 -7.18 1.76
N VAL A 106 3.46 -8.46 1.95
CA VAL A 106 3.10 -9.03 3.25
C VAL A 106 4.28 -9.83 3.76
N GLY A 107 4.97 -9.31 4.76
CA GLY A 107 6.24 -9.89 5.19
C GLY A 107 7.23 -9.88 4.04
N ASN A 108 7.61 -11.03 3.56
CA ASN A 108 8.54 -11.18 2.43
C ASN A 108 7.86 -11.49 1.09
N VAL A 109 6.53 -11.56 1.07
CA VAL A 109 5.78 -11.95 -0.12
C VAL A 109 5.16 -10.74 -0.78
N ILE A 110 5.46 -10.52 -2.05
CA ILE A 110 4.90 -9.44 -2.84
C ILE A 110 3.77 -10.01 -3.70
N MET A 111 2.62 -9.36 -3.66
CA MET A 111 1.45 -9.77 -4.43
C MET A 111 0.75 -8.55 -5.02
N THR A 112 -0.09 -8.77 -6.02
CA THR A 112 -0.91 -7.69 -6.56
C THR A 112 -2.02 -7.34 -5.56
N THR A 113 -2.62 -6.17 -5.71
CA THR A 113 -3.77 -5.79 -4.87
C THR A 113 -4.93 -6.77 -5.04
N THR A 114 -5.13 -7.29 -6.25
CA THR A 114 -6.15 -8.31 -6.51
C THR A 114 -5.85 -9.60 -5.76
N GLU A 115 -4.61 -10.06 -5.79
CA GLU A 115 -4.19 -11.25 -5.04
C GLU A 115 -4.33 -11.03 -3.53
N PHE A 116 -4.00 -9.85 -3.06
CA PHE A 116 -4.16 -9.49 -1.65
C PHE A 116 -5.62 -9.59 -1.23
N ASN A 117 -6.52 -9.05 -2.04
CA ASN A 117 -7.96 -9.15 -1.77
C ASN A 117 -8.41 -10.61 -1.72
N THR A 118 -8.00 -11.40 -2.71
CA THR A 118 -8.39 -12.81 -2.80
C THR A 118 -7.86 -13.63 -1.62
N THR A 119 -6.63 -13.34 -1.19
CA THR A 119 -5.97 -14.10 -0.13
C THR A 119 -6.46 -13.73 1.26
N TYR A 120 -6.67 -12.43 1.51
CA TYR A 120 -6.89 -11.93 2.88
C TYR A 120 -8.23 -11.25 3.12
N LEU A 121 -8.79 -10.58 2.12
CA LEU A 121 -9.95 -9.71 2.34
C LEU A 121 -11.30 -10.38 2.09
N LYS A 122 -11.30 -11.53 1.49
CA LYS A 122 -12.53 -12.31 1.27
C LYS A 122 -13.06 -12.96 2.53
#